data_e932b771aab091da4a1728fba6c50f89
#
_entry.id   e932b771aab091da4a1728fba6c50f89
#
_cell.length_a   1.000
_cell.length_b   1.000
_cell.length_c   1.000
_cell.angle_alpha   90.00
_cell.angle_beta   90.00
_cell.angle_gamma   90.00
#
_symmetry.space_group_name_H-M   'P 1'
#
loop_
_entity.id
_entity.type
_entity.pdbx_description
1 polymer ?
#
loop_
_entity_poly.entity_id
_entity_poly.type
_entity_poly.pdbx_seq_one_letter_code
_entity_poly.pdbx_strand_id
1 'polypeptide(L)'
;MKGAYSSADDLLDRETFNSLYPDTAYGVDSGGRPSDIPSLTYEAFLDFHRRYYHPSNSYIYLYGNMDMEEKLNWLDQEYLSKFDYAPVDSKIRYQEPFDKVIEKEMPYSIASDESEEDNTYISYNKVIGTSLDEKLYLAFEVLDYALLSAP
;
A
#
# COMPACT_ATOMS: atom_id res chain seq x y z
N MET A 1 -2.48 -13.64 -10.46
CA MET A 1 -1.59 -13.86 -9.32
C MET A 1 -0.24 -14.44 -9.73
N LYS A 2 -0.12 -15.51 -10.53
CA LYS A 2 1.20 -16.04 -10.92
C LYS A 2 2.10 -14.97 -11.56
N GLY A 3 1.57 -14.12 -12.45
CA GLY A 3 2.33 -13.05 -13.09
C GLY A 3 2.83 -11.95 -12.14
N ALA A 4 2.09 -11.66 -11.06
CA ALA A 4 2.43 -10.60 -10.13
C ALA A 4 3.62 -10.93 -9.19
N TYR A 5 4.12 -12.17 -9.23
CA TYR A 5 5.25 -12.66 -8.43
C TYR A 5 6.35 -13.30 -9.29
N SER A 6 6.32 -13.06 -10.61
CA SER A 6 7.30 -13.64 -11.56
C SER A 6 8.37 -12.64 -12.00
N SER A 7 8.19 -11.35 -11.74
CA SER A 7 9.17 -10.31 -12.03
C SER A 7 10.07 -10.10 -10.81
N ALA A 8 11.39 -10.05 -11.04
CA ALA A 8 12.36 -9.74 -9.99
C ALA A 8 12.18 -8.33 -9.46
N ASP A 9 11.88 -7.35 -10.33
CA ASP A 9 11.64 -5.96 -9.95
C ASP A 9 10.41 -5.82 -9.06
N ASP A 10 9.29 -6.47 -9.43
CA ASP A 10 8.07 -6.46 -8.63
C ASP A 10 8.29 -7.10 -7.25
N LEU A 11 9.12 -8.15 -7.18
CA LEU A 11 9.46 -8.79 -5.92
C LEU A 11 10.33 -7.86 -5.06
N LEU A 12 11.34 -7.23 -5.65
CA LEU A 12 12.22 -6.28 -4.97
C LEU A 12 11.41 -5.10 -4.38
N ASP A 13 10.53 -4.50 -5.16
CA ASP A 13 9.69 -3.39 -4.74
C ASP A 13 8.78 -3.78 -3.57
N ARG A 14 8.10 -4.93 -3.65
CA ARG A 14 7.25 -5.42 -2.56
C ARG A 14 8.02 -5.64 -1.28
N GLU A 15 9.13 -6.37 -1.36
CA GLU A 15 9.92 -6.68 -0.20
C GLU A 15 10.59 -5.44 0.40
N THR A 16 10.92 -4.46 -0.43
CA THR A 16 11.35 -3.14 0.02
C THR A 16 10.25 -2.47 0.85
N PHE A 17 9.04 -2.35 0.32
CA PHE A 17 7.91 -1.74 1.03
C PHE A 17 7.57 -2.50 2.32
N ASN A 18 7.46 -3.80 2.25
CA ASN A 18 7.14 -4.64 3.41
C ASN A 18 8.22 -4.56 4.50
N SER A 19 9.47 -4.36 4.10
CA SER A 19 10.60 -4.23 5.03
C SER A 19 10.70 -2.85 5.65
N LEU A 20 10.32 -1.80 4.91
CA LEU A 20 10.33 -0.41 5.40
C LEU A 20 9.15 -0.09 6.33
N TYR A 21 8.03 -0.80 6.19
CA TYR A 21 6.79 -0.49 6.90
C TYR A 21 6.14 -1.69 7.61
N PRO A 22 6.90 -2.57 8.28
CA PRO A 22 6.38 -3.82 8.84
C PRO A 22 5.28 -3.65 9.89
N ASP A 23 5.25 -2.51 10.60
CA ASP A 23 4.29 -2.22 11.67
C ASP A 23 3.05 -1.46 11.18
N THR A 24 2.90 -1.31 9.87
CA THR A 24 1.80 -0.56 9.26
C THR A 24 1.00 -1.41 8.26
N ALA A 25 -0.08 -0.84 7.73
CA ALA A 25 -0.84 -1.48 6.65
C ALA A 25 -0.03 -1.67 5.34
N TYR A 26 1.12 -1.01 5.21
CA TYR A 26 2.03 -1.17 4.07
C TYR A 26 3.04 -2.33 4.23
N GLY A 27 3.09 -2.95 5.40
CA GLY A 27 3.91 -4.14 5.65
C GLY A 27 3.36 -5.43 5.04
N VAL A 28 2.20 -5.34 4.38
CA VAL A 28 1.54 -6.47 3.71
C VAL A 28 1.21 -6.13 2.27
N ASP A 29 1.13 -7.15 1.42
CA ASP A 29 0.83 -6.96 0.00
C ASP A 29 -0.63 -6.55 -0.21
N SER A 30 -0.84 -5.42 -0.89
CA SER A 30 -2.16 -5.04 -1.37
C SER A 30 -2.66 -6.06 -2.40
N GLY A 31 -3.83 -6.62 -2.20
CA GLY A 31 -4.37 -7.71 -3.02
C GLY A 31 -4.03 -9.11 -2.52
N GLY A 32 -3.23 -9.22 -1.48
CA GLY A 32 -2.91 -10.45 -0.75
C GLY A 32 -1.77 -11.25 -1.34
N ARG A 33 -1.01 -11.89 -0.46
CA ARG A 33 0.07 -12.78 -0.81
C ARG A 33 -0.49 -14.18 -1.11
N PRO A 34 -0.11 -14.84 -2.23
CA PRO A 34 -0.63 -16.15 -2.61
C PRO A 34 -0.49 -17.24 -1.54
N SER A 35 0.56 -17.16 -0.71
CA SER A 35 0.78 -18.08 0.41
C SER A 35 -0.23 -17.89 1.55
N ASP A 36 -0.73 -16.68 1.71
CA ASP A 36 -1.56 -16.29 2.86
C ASP A 36 -3.06 -16.43 2.55
N ILE A 37 -3.44 -16.27 1.27
CA ILE A 37 -4.85 -16.36 0.83
C ILE A 37 -5.53 -17.66 1.25
N PRO A 38 -4.89 -18.86 1.15
CA PRO A 38 -5.54 -20.10 1.57
C PRO A 38 -5.84 -20.19 3.08
N SER A 39 -5.20 -19.35 3.90
CA SER A 39 -5.43 -19.30 5.34
C SER A 39 -6.62 -18.43 5.75
N LEU A 40 -7.17 -17.64 4.81
CA LEU A 40 -8.31 -16.78 5.07
C LEU A 40 -9.57 -17.60 5.27
N THR A 41 -10.33 -17.27 6.32
CA THR A 41 -11.64 -17.87 6.57
C THR A 41 -12.76 -16.92 6.17
N TYR A 42 -13.94 -17.47 5.92
CA TYR A 42 -15.13 -16.69 5.61
C TYR A 42 -15.52 -15.77 6.78
N GLU A 43 -15.36 -16.24 8.00
CA GLU A 43 -15.64 -15.48 9.22
C GLU A 43 -14.69 -14.28 9.35
N ALA A 44 -13.40 -14.47 9.11
CA ALA A 44 -12.42 -13.39 9.13
C ALA A 44 -12.71 -12.33 8.06
N PHE A 45 -13.12 -12.76 6.86
CA PHE A 45 -13.54 -11.87 5.79
C PHE A 45 -14.77 -11.03 6.18
N LEU A 46 -15.82 -11.66 6.73
CA LEU A 46 -17.01 -10.95 7.18
C LEU A 46 -16.73 -10.01 8.35
N ASP A 47 -15.84 -10.40 9.28
CA ASP A 47 -15.47 -9.55 10.40
C ASP A 47 -14.71 -8.30 9.93
N PHE A 48 -13.76 -8.47 9.00
CA PHE A 48 -13.06 -7.34 8.38
C PHE A 48 -14.04 -6.39 7.68
N HIS A 49 -14.95 -6.94 6.87
CA HIS A 49 -15.98 -6.14 6.20
C HIS A 49 -16.83 -5.36 7.21
N ARG A 50 -17.31 -6.00 8.26
CA ARG A 50 -18.13 -5.35 9.30
C ARG A 50 -17.40 -4.22 10.01
N ARG A 51 -16.09 -4.37 10.25
CA ARG A 51 -15.29 -3.36 10.97
C ARG A 51 -14.97 -2.13 10.14
N TYR A 52 -14.71 -2.28 8.86
CA TYR A 52 -14.16 -1.20 8.05
C TYR A 52 -15.10 -0.66 6.98
N TYR A 53 -16.03 -1.45 6.48
CA TYR A 53 -16.98 -1.06 5.43
C TYR A 53 -18.24 -0.44 6.03
N HIS A 54 -18.11 0.82 6.42
CA HIS A 54 -19.21 1.61 6.97
C HIS A 54 -19.24 2.98 6.30
N PRO A 55 -20.44 3.60 6.05
CA PRO A 55 -20.52 4.93 5.45
C PRO A 55 -19.69 6.00 6.16
N SER A 56 -19.55 5.92 7.50
CA SER A 56 -18.70 6.83 8.28
C SER A 56 -17.20 6.70 8.01
N ASN A 57 -16.77 5.65 7.30
CA ASN A 57 -15.39 5.39 6.89
C ASN A 57 -15.25 5.46 5.37
N SER A 58 -16.05 6.27 4.70
CA SER A 58 -16.04 6.39 3.24
C SER A 58 -16.11 7.84 2.80
N TYR A 59 -15.58 8.10 1.61
CA TYR A 59 -15.79 9.33 0.87
C TYR A 59 -16.55 9.01 -0.39
N ILE A 60 -17.65 9.74 -0.64
CA ILE A 60 -18.45 9.60 -1.85
C ILE A 60 -18.10 10.76 -2.77
N TYR A 61 -17.62 10.44 -3.97
CA TYR A 61 -17.29 11.42 -4.99
C TYR A 61 -18.23 11.26 -6.18
N LEU A 62 -18.96 12.33 -6.51
CA LEU A 62 -19.86 12.40 -7.64
C LEU A 62 -19.31 13.40 -8.67
N TYR A 63 -19.15 12.94 -9.91
CA TYR A 63 -18.66 13.78 -10.99
C TYR A 63 -19.43 13.48 -12.29
N GLY A 64 -19.77 14.54 -13.02
CA GLY A 64 -20.40 14.44 -14.31
C GLY A 64 -21.59 15.40 -14.47
N ASN A 65 -22.22 15.37 -15.64
CA ASN A 65 -23.43 16.15 -15.92
C ASN A 65 -24.65 15.43 -15.33
N MET A 66 -25.01 15.76 -14.10
CA MET A 66 -26.13 15.16 -13.38
C MET A 66 -26.83 16.20 -12.50
N ASP A 67 -28.09 15.97 -12.15
CA ASP A 67 -28.75 16.69 -11.07
C ASP A 67 -28.18 16.25 -9.73
N MET A 68 -27.34 17.09 -9.14
CA MET A 68 -26.62 16.77 -7.91
C MET A 68 -27.56 16.64 -6.72
N GLU A 69 -28.59 17.49 -6.65
CA GLU A 69 -29.59 17.46 -5.56
C GLU A 69 -30.40 16.17 -5.60
N GLU A 70 -30.85 15.75 -6.77
CA GLU A 70 -31.54 14.46 -6.94
C GLU A 70 -30.67 13.30 -6.48
N LYS A 71 -29.38 13.28 -6.88
CA LYS A 71 -28.46 12.19 -6.53
C LYS A 71 -28.10 12.15 -5.05
N LEU A 72 -27.91 13.30 -4.42
CA LEU A 72 -27.65 13.38 -2.99
C LEU A 72 -28.88 12.93 -2.18
N ASN A 73 -30.08 13.37 -2.57
CA ASN A 73 -31.32 12.93 -1.93
C ASN A 73 -31.53 11.42 -2.06
N TRP A 74 -31.25 10.87 -3.25
CA TRP A 74 -31.33 9.42 -3.46
C TRP A 74 -30.33 8.64 -2.60
N LEU A 75 -29.07 9.09 -2.53
CA LEU A 75 -28.06 8.48 -1.68
C LEU A 75 -28.44 8.50 -0.21
N ASP A 76 -28.98 9.63 0.27
CA ASP A 76 -29.43 9.74 1.65
C ASP A 76 -30.60 8.78 1.94
N GLN A 77 -31.64 8.82 1.13
CA GLN A 77 -32.87 8.03 1.36
C GLN A 77 -32.63 6.53 1.21
N GLU A 78 -31.85 6.13 0.20
CA GLU A 78 -31.67 4.70 -0.10
C GLU A 78 -30.57 4.04 0.69
N TYR A 79 -29.58 4.81 1.17
CA TYR A 79 -28.41 4.24 1.85
C TYR A 79 -28.08 4.93 3.17
N LEU A 80 -27.73 6.21 3.17
CA LEU A 80 -27.05 6.84 4.30
C LEU A 80 -27.96 6.95 5.53
N SER A 81 -29.22 7.30 5.34
CA SER A 81 -30.21 7.40 6.43
C SER A 81 -30.49 6.08 7.16
N LYS A 82 -30.04 4.95 6.62
CA LYS A 82 -30.19 3.61 7.24
C LYS A 82 -29.07 3.29 8.22
N PHE A 83 -28.06 4.15 8.32
CA PHE A 83 -26.90 3.94 9.18
C PHE A 83 -26.75 5.08 10.19
N ASP A 84 -26.54 4.72 11.43
CA ASP A 84 -26.10 5.66 12.45
C ASP A 84 -24.60 5.92 12.31
N TYR A 85 -24.13 7.08 12.79
CA TYR A 85 -22.70 7.34 12.81
C TYR A 85 -21.97 6.32 13.69
N ALA A 86 -20.96 5.68 13.11
CA ALA A 86 -20.07 4.75 13.81
C ALA A 86 -18.61 5.18 13.58
N PRO A 87 -17.84 5.46 14.64
CA PRO A 87 -16.42 5.75 14.48
C PRO A 87 -15.65 4.49 14.06
N VAL A 88 -14.85 4.59 13.01
CA VAL A 88 -13.98 3.52 12.55
C VAL A 88 -12.53 3.95 12.70
N ASP A 89 -11.73 3.19 13.46
CA ASP A 89 -10.30 3.42 13.54
C ASP A 89 -9.60 2.80 12.31
N SER A 90 -9.53 3.60 11.27
CA SER A 90 -8.84 3.26 10.01
C SER A 90 -7.56 4.09 9.80
N LYS A 91 -7.09 4.78 10.86
CA LYS A 91 -5.92 5.64 10.76
C LYS A 91 -4.65 4.83 10.52
N ILE A 92 -3.94 5.15 9.45
CA ILE A 92 -2.61 4.60 9.19
C ILE A 92 -1.62 5.28 10.13
N ARG A 93 -0.90 4.47 10.90
CA ARG A 93 0.15 4.93 11.80
C ARG A 93 1.46 5.10 11.05
N TYR A 94 2.33 5.96 11.54
CA TYR A 94 3.70 6.03 11.05
C TYR A 94 4.47 4.78 11.48
N GLN A 95 5.41 4.37 10.63
CA GLN A 95 6.36 3.33 10.98
C GLN A 95 7.26 3.81 12.12
N GLU A 96 7.44 2.98 13.14
CA GLU A 96 8.38 3.24 14.21
C GLU A 96 9.83 3.20 13.67
N PRO A 97 10.71 4.07 14.16
CA PRO A 97 12.12 4.05 13.74
C PRO A 97 12.79 2.72 14.02
N PHE A 98 13.63 2.29 13.12
CA PHE A 98 14.46 1.09 13.32
C PHE A 98 15.68 1.41 14.17
N ASP A 99 15.97 0.56 15.16
CA ASP A 99 17.15 0.68 16.02
C ASP A 99 18.47 0.33 15.31
N LYS A 100 18.37 -0.42 14.21
CA LYS A 100 19.53 -0.91 13.45
C LYS A 100 19.19 -1.10 11.99
N VAL A 101 20.23 -1.18 11.15
CA VAL A 101 20.07 -1.59 9.76
C VAL A 101 19.53 -3.01 9.69
N ILE A 102 18.51 -3.23 8.87
CA ILE A 102 17.98 -4.56 8.58
C ILE A 102 18.56 -4.99 7.24
N GLU A 103 19.26 -6.11 7.25
CA GLU A 103 19.75 -6.75 6.03
C GLU A 103 18.81 -7.91 5.71
N LYS A 104 18.40 -8.00 4.45
CA LYS A 104 17.50 -9.05 3.97
C LYS A 104 18.04 -9.59 2.67
N GLU A 105 18.13 -10.90 2.59
CA GLU A 105 18.52 -11.62 1.39
C GLU A 105 17.36 -12.52 0.96
N MET A 106 17.05 -12.50 -0.33
CA MET A 106 15.95 -13.27 -0.88
C MET A 106 16.32 -13.86 -2.24
N PRO A 107 16.01 -15.14 -2.46
CA PRO A 107 16.10 -15.74 -3.78
C PRO A 107 14.90 -15.29 -4.64
N TYR A 108 15.15 -15.12 -5.92
CA TYR A 108 14.11 -14.94 -6.92
C TYR A 108 14.31 -15.94 -8.07
N SER A 109 13.24 -16.18 -8.84
CA SER A 109 13.28 -17.11 -9.94
C SER A 109 13.70 -16.42 -11.24
N ILE A 110 14.63 -17.04 -11.94
CA ILE A 110 15.03 -16.69 -13.31
C ILE A 110 14.52 -17.74 -14.30
N ALA A 111 14.51 -17.42 -15.58
CA ALA A 111 14.19 -18.40 -16.61
C ALA A 111 15.30 -19.47 -16.71
N SER A 112 14.95 -20.67 -17.14
CA SER A 112 15.88 -21.81 -17.18
C SER A 112 17.05 -21.63 -18.17
N ASP A 113 16.94 -20.67 -19.07
CA ASP A 113 17.93 -20.29 -20.08
C ASP A 113 18.69 -19.00 -19.73
N GLU A 114 18.40 -18.39 -18.57
CA GLU A 114 19.14 -17.25 -18.06
C GLU A 114 20.32 -17.67 -17.21
N SER A 115 21.40 -16.86 -17.23
CA SER A 115 22.58 -17.05 -16.39
C SER A 115 22.31 -16.53 -14.98
N GLU A 116 22.84 -17.21 -13.98
CA GLU A 116 22.88 -16.72 -12.60
C GLU A 116 23.98 -15.66 -12.39
N GLU A 117 24.96 -15.57 -13.30
CA GLU A 117 26.03 -14.56 -13.25
C GLU A 117 25.47 -13.16 -13.52
N ASP A 118 25.91 -12.18 -12.74
CA ASP A 118 25.53 -10.77 -12.83
C ASP A 118 24.02 -10.51 -12.67
N ASN A 119 23.31 -11.44 -12.05
CA ASN A 119 21.86 -11.37 -11.88
C ASN A 119 21.49 -11.17 -10.39
N THR A 120 22.14 -10.18 -9.76
CA THR A 120 21.91 -9.83 -8.37
C THR A 120 21.44 -8.39 -8.25
N TYR A 121 20.35 -8.17 -7.54
CA TYR A 121 19.84 -6.84 -7.21
C TYR A 121 20.28 -6.45 -5.81
N ILE A 122 20.80 -5.24 -5.68
CA ILE A 122 21.14 -4.65 -4.38
C ILE A 122 20.39 -3.34 -4.25
N SER A 123 19.64 -3.18 -3.19
CA SER A 123 18.95 -1.92 -2.89
C SER A 123 19.30 -1.44 -1.47
N TYR A 124 19.41 -0.13 -1.30
CA TYR A 124 19.53 0.53 -0.02
C TYR A 124 18.36 1.48 0.16
N ASN A 125 17.56 1.24 1.17
CA ASN A 125 16.28 1.93 1.35
C ASN A 125 16.21 2.56 2.75
N LYS A 126 15.64 3.74 2.84
CA LYS A 126 15.49 4.47 4.10
C LYS A 126 14.22 5.30 4.13
N VAL A 127 13.47 5.21 5.22
CA VAL A 127 12.40 6.17 5.52
C VAL A 127 13.02 7.43 6.10
N ILE A 128 12.84 8.57 5.45
CA ILE A 128 13.45 9.86 5.81
C ILE A 128 12.48 10.85 6.42
N GLY A 129 11.19 10.59 6.34
CA GLY A 129 10.16 11.48 6.86
C GLY A 129 8.82 11.28 6.20
N THR A 130 8.00 12.30 6.22
CA THR A 130 6.67 12.31 5.62
C THR A 130 6.61 13.30 4.46
N SER A 131 5.87 12.96 3.41
CA SER A 131 5.57 13.87 2.29
C SER A 131 4.71 15.08 2.69
N LEU A 132 4.18 15.10 3.92
CA LEU A 132 3.50 16.26 4.48
C LEU A 132 4.46 17.38 4.91
N ASP A 133 5.75 17.10 5.05
CA ASP A 133 6.79 18.10 5.16
C ASP A 133 7.24 18.50 3.74
N GLU A 134 6.59 19.50 3.17
CA GLU A 134 6.81 19.96 1.80
C GLU A 134 8.27 20.38 1.54
N LYS A 135 8.93 20.96 2.55
CA LYS A 135 10.33 21.40 2.41
C LYS A 135 11.29 20.22 2.36
N LEU A 136 11.08 19.26 3.24
CA LEU A 136 11.86 18.02 3.25
C LEU A 136 11.65 17.25 1.95
N TYR A 137 10.40 17.10 1.52
CA TYR A 137 10.05 16.44 0.27
C TYR A 137 10.78 17.05 -0.93
N LEU A 138 10.63 18.38 -1.13
CA LEU A 138 11.29 19.09 -2.22
C LEU A 138 12.81 19.05 -2.13
N ALA A 139 13.37 19.10 -0.93
CA ALA A 139 14.83 19.02 -0.76
C ALA A 139 15.37 17.65 -1.19
N PHE A 140 14.64 16.56 -0.91
CA PHE A 140 15.03 15.23 -1.36
C PHE A 140 14.83 15.02 -2.86
N GLU A 141 13.78 15.58 -3.47
CA GLU A 141 13.61 15.56 -4.92
C GLU A 141 14.79 16.23 -5.64
N VAL A 142 15.24 17.38 -5.14
CA VAL A 142 16.40 18.08 -5.70
C VAL A 142 17.68 17.29 -5.47
N LEU A 143 17.84 16.68 -4.30
CA LEU A 143 19.01 15.86 -3.98
C LEU A 143 19.09 14.62 -4.86
N ASP A 144 17.98 13.93 -5.03
CA ASP A 144 17.86 12.75 -5.90
C ASP A 144 18.25 13.10 -7.34
N TYR A 145 17.68 14.18 -7.88
CA TYR A 145 18.05 14.66 -9.19
C TYR A 145 19.54 14.98 -9.30
N ALA A 146 20.10 15.67 -8.31
CA ALA A 146 21.51 16.08 -8.34
C ALA A 146 22.49 14.91 -8.24
N LEU A 147 22.12 13.84 -7.54
CA LEU A 147 23.00 12.68 -7.30
C LEU A 147 22.84 11.57 -8.36
N LEU A 148 21.63 11.39 -8.89
CA LEU A 148 21.32 10.22 -9.70
C LEU A 148 20.95 10.56 -11.15
N SER A 149 20.51 11.77 -11.44
CA SER A 149 19.93 12.12 -12.74
C SER A 149 20.61 13.31 -13.42
N ALA A 150 21.38 14.11 -12.68
CA ALA A 150 22.12 15.23 -13.27
C ALA A 150 23.28 14.72 -14.16
N PRO A 151 23.50 15.31 -15.36
CA PRO A 151 24.58 14.92 -16.28
C PRO A 151 25.97 15.21 -15.72
#